data_283ca528d5b2546393dab0da330d7c00
#
_entry.id   283ca528d5b2546393dab0da330d7c00
#
_cell.length_a   1.000
_cell.length_b   1.000
_cell.length_c   1.000
_cell.angle_alpha   90.00
_cell.angle_beta   90.00
_cell.angle_gamma   90.00
#
_symmetry.space_group_name_H-M   'P 1'
#
loop_
_entity.id
_entity.type
_entity.pdbx_description
1 polymer ?
#
loop_
_entity_poly.entity_id
_entity_poly.type
_entity_poly.pdbx_seq_one_letter_code
_entity_poly.pdbx_strand_id
1 'polypeptide(L)' 'LIQFNIPAMSCGHCVRAVTEAVQGVDPQAKVEVELGAKQVKVESQAPREQLVAALTDAGYAPA' A
#
# COMPACT_ATOMS: atom_id res chain seq x y z
N LEU A 1 -5.27 2.94 -11.61
CA LEU A 1 -4.53 1.87 -10.95
C LEU A 1 -3.12 2.35 -10.62
N ILE A 2 -2.78 2.36 -9.34
CA ILE A 2 -1.48 2.82 -8.86
C ILE A 2 -0.71 1.60 -8.37
N GLN A 3 0.54 1.48 -8.79
CA GLN A 3 1.38 0.37 -8.39
C GLN A 3 2.55 0.89 -7.56
N PHE A 4 2.78 0.23 -6.42
CA PHE A 4 3.91 0.54 -5.54
C PHE A 4 4.81 -0.67 -5.41
N ASN A 5 6.11 -0.43 -5.30
CA ASN A 5 7.08 -1.44 -4.94
C ASN A 5 7.51 -1.18 -3.50
N ILE A 6 7.23 -2.13 -2.59
CA ILE A 6 7.50 -1.96 -1.16
C ILE A 6 8.46 -3.05 -0.70
N PRO A 7 9.78 -2.78 -0.75
CA PRO A 7 10.78 -3.80 -0.39
C PRO A 7 10.70 -4.28 1.06
N ALA A 8 10.18 -3.45 1.97
CA ALA A 8 10.04 -3.80 3.38
C ALA A 8 8.93 -4.82 3.64
N MET A 9 8.08 -5.08 2.67
CA MET A 9 6.96 -6.00 2.80
C MET A 9 7.46 -7.44 2.68
N SER A 10 7.40 -8.20 3.78
CA SER A 10 7.98 -9.53 3.81
C SER A 10 7.11 -10.60 4.47
N CYS A 11 5.93 -10.26 4.96
CA CYS A 11 5.08 -11.24 5.65
C CYS A 11 3.59 -10.84 5.56
N GLY A 12 2.72 -11.74 6.01
CA GLY A 12 1.28 -11.51 5.98
C GLY A 12 0.81 -10.32 6.80
N HIS A 13 1.49 -10.01 7.89
CA HIS A 13 1.18 -8.83 8.69
C HIS A 13 1.37 -7.54 7.91
N CYS A 14 2.37 -7.53 7.04
CA CYS A 14 2.64 -6.38 6.18
C CYS A 14 1.50 -6.13 5.21
N VAL A 15 0.92 -7.19 4.66
CA VAL A 15 -0.23 -7.10 3.75
C VAL A 15 -1.37 -6.36 4.43
N ARG A 16 -1.69 -6.76 5.65
CA ARG A 16 -2.78 -6.15 6.40
C ARG A 16 -2.48 -4.69 6.74
N ALA A 17 -1.26 -4.40 7.20
CA ALA A 17 -0.87 -3.04 7.55
C ALA A 17 -0.92 -2.11 6.33
N VAL A 18 -0.44 -2.58 5.19
CA VAL A 18 -0.48 -1.81 3.94
C VAL A 18 -1.93 -1.56 3.52
N THR A 19 -2.77 -2.60 3.57
CA THR A 19 -4.18 -2.46 3.21
C THR A 19 -4.88 -1.45 4.12
N GLU A 20 -4.66 -1.54 5.42
CA GLU A 20 -5.26 -0.60 6.38
C GLU A 20 -4.77 0.83 6.15
N ALA A 21 -3.49 1.02 5.84
CA ALA A 21 -2.94 2.33 5.57
C ALA A 21 -3.61 2.97 4.35
N VAL A 22 -3.77 2.20 3.27
CA VAL A 22 -4.42 2.68 2.05
C VAL A 22 -5.90 2.99 2.32
N GLN A 23 -6.60 2.10 3.00
CA GLN A 23 -8.02 2.29 3.29
C GLN A 23 -8.27 3.40 4.30
N GLY A 24 -7.28 3.76 5.09
CA GLY A 24 -7.34 4.94 5.94
C GLY A 24 -7.38 6.25 5.15
N VAL A 25 -6.77 6.25 3.97
CA VAL A 25 -6.81 7.40 3.06
C VAL A 25 -8.09 7.38 2.23
N ASP A 26 -8.44 6.21 1.70
CA ASP A 26 -9.63 6.03 0.86
C ASP A 26 -10.31 4.71 1.24
N PRO A 27 -11.41 4.77 2.02
CA PRO A 27 -12.10 3.55 2.46
C PRO A 27 -12.63 2.68 1.32
N GLN A 28 -12.80 3.24 0.14
CA GLN A 28 -13.29 2.51 -1.03
C GLN A 28 -12.16 1.98 -1.91
N ALA A 29 -10.91 2.21 -1.53
CA ALA A 29 -9.77 1.74 -2.30
C ALA A 29 -9.74 0.22 -2.34
N LYS A 30 -9.40 -0.33 -3.51
CA LYS A 30 -9.13 -1.75 -3.67
C LYS A 30 -7.62 -1.96 -3.65
N VAL A 31 -7.18 -2.92 -2.86
CA VAL A 31 -5.76 -3.19 -2.66
C VAL A 31 -5.48 -4.64 -3.03
N GLU A 32 -4.54 -4.84 -3.95
CA GLU A 32 -4.01 -6.16 -4.27
C GLU A 32 -2.54 -6.19 -3.89
N VAL A 33 -2.13 -7.21 -3.16
CA VAL A 33 -0.76 -7.34 -2.68
C VAL A 33 -0.12 -8.60 -3.24
N GLU A 34 1.05 -8.43 -3.84
CA GLU A 34 1.89 -9.51 -4.33
C GLU A 34 3.13 -9.61 -3.45
N LEU A 35 3.10 -10.47 -2.44
CA LEU A 35 4.23 -10.63 -1.51
C LEU A 35 5.49 -11.10 -2.21
N GLY A 36 5.35 -12.06 -3.11
CA GLY A 36 6.51 -12.58 -3.83
C GLY A 36 7.26 -11.56 -4.66
N ALA A 37 6.53 -10.58 -5.22
CA ALA A 37 7.10 -9.49 -6.00
C ALA A 37 7.28 -8.22 -5.18
N LYS A 38 6.79 -8.21 -3.94
CA LYS A 38 6.81 -7.04 -3.04
C LYS A 38 6.13 -5.84 -3.68
N GLN A 39 5.04 -6.08 -4.38
CA GLN A 39 4.27 -5.07 -5.09
C GLN A 39 2.88 -4.94 -4.51
N VAL A 40 2.38 -3.71 -4.53
CA VAL A 40 1.01 -3.38 -4.12
C VAL A 40 0.35 -2.63 -5.25
N LYS A 41 -0.82 -3.11 -5.66
CA LYS A 41 -1.65 -2.44 -6.65
C LYS A 41 -2.85 -1.84 -5.94
N VAL A 42 -3.04 -0.54 -6.12
CA VAL A 42 -4.12 0.20 -5.46
C VAL A 42 -5.02 0.79 -6.51
N GLU A 43 -6.31 0.50 -6.42
CA GLU A 43 -7.33 1.11 -7.24
C GLU A 43 -8.08 2.12 -6.39
N SER A 44 -7.76 3.41 -6.57
CA SER A 44 -8.24 4.48 -5.70
C SER A 44 -8.27 5.79 -6.46
N GLN A 45 -9.13 6.69 -6.02
CA GLN A 45 -9.18 8.06 -6.54
C GLN A 45 -8.32 9.02 -5.72
N ALA A 46 -7.74 8.55 -4.63
CA ALA A 46 -6.85 9.38 -3.81
C ALA A 46 -5.55 9.69 -4.57
N PRO A 47 -4.96 10.87 -4.34
CA PRO A 47 -3.67 11.20 -4.94
C PRO A 47 -2.59 10.23 -4.49
N ARG A 48 -1.67 9.90 -5.42
CA ARG A 48 -0.55 9.02 -5.11
C ARG A 48 0.24 9.50 -3.89
N GLU A 49 0.43 10.81 -3.76
CA GLU A 49 1.18 11.40 -2.67
C GLU A 49 0.60 11.08 -1.31
N GLN A 50 -0.73 11.06 -1.20
CA GLN A 50 -1.40 10.71 0.05
C GLN A 50 -1.20 9.24 0.39
N LEU A 51 -1.24 8.39 -0.62
CA LEU A 51 -1.01 6.96 -0.45
C LEU A 51 0.44 6.70 -0.01
N VAL A 52 1.39 7.38 -0.65
CA VAL A 52 2.81 7.27 -0.28
C VAL A 52 3.03 7.71 1.18
N ALA A 53 2.43 8.83 1.58
CA ALA A 53 2.55 9.32 2.94
C ALA A 53 1.98 8.32 3.96
N ALA A 54 0.82 7.75 3.67
CA ALA A 54 0.19 6.77 4.55
C ALA A 54 1.03 5.50 4.68
N LEU A 55 1.57 5.01 3.56
CA LEU A 55 2.43 3.82 3.57
C LEU A 55 3.73 4.09 4.33
N THR A 56 4.32 5.26 4.15
CA THR A 56 5.53 5.66 4.85
C THR A 56 5.29 5.74 6.37
N ASP A 57 4.18 6.32 6.78
CA ASP A 57 3.79 6.40 8.19
C ASP A 57 3.58 5.01 8.81
N ALA A 58 3.11 4.07 8.02
CA ALA A 58 2.92 2.70 8.48
C ALA A 58 4.24 1.90 8.54
N GLY A 59 5.33 2.47 8.07
CA GLY A 59 6.63 1.79 8.04
C GLY A 59 6.89 1.02 6.75
N TYR A 60 6.12 1.25 5.71
CA TYR A 60 6.23 0.53 4.43
C TYR A 60 6.40 1.52 3.28
N ALA A 61 7.44 2.34 3.35
CA ALA A 61 7.70 3.34 2.33
C ALA A 61 7.92 2.68 0.96
N PRO A 62 7.22 3.13 -0.09
CA PRO A 62 7.47 2.63 -1.45
C PRO A 62 8.85 3.02 -1.94
N ALA A 63 9.42 2.13 -2.72
CA ALA A 63 10.71 2.40 -3.35
C ALA A 63 10.52 3.33 -4.57
#